data_71ea4fb40735b503105bbd1421395d91
#
_entry.id   71ea4fb40735b503105bbd1421395d91
#
_cell.length_a   1.000
_cell.length_b   1.000
_cell.length_c   1.000
_cell.angle_alpha   90.00
_cell.angle_beta   90.00
_cell.angle_gamma   90.00
#
_symmetry.space_group_name_H-M   'P 1'
#
loop_
_entity.id
_entity.type
_entity.pdbx_description
1 polymer ?
#
loop_
_entity_poly.entity_id
_entity_poly.type
_entity_poly.pdbx_seq_one_letter_code
_entity_poly.pdbx_strand_id
1 'polypeptide(L)'
;MLIGREKESAILQEAAEKNQPQMIAVYGRRRVGKTYLIRETFRGRFTFQHAGVYRGTKEQQLSVFYEALKEAGLPDAKKPKNWFEAFQLLKELVTRSTQKKKILFIDELSWMDTPKSDMMMALEHFWNAWASGRDDVLLIVCSSATSWMMNKVIHNKGGLYNRLSCQIHLHPFYLAQCRDYVNAEHLAFSDQQIMELYMILGGIPFYWGLLEKGLSVTQNVDRLFFAEDAPLKQEYEYLFASIFRKPEDYILIIRTLSGKRSGMSRNEILEKSGLTGSGAFSQKLKELESCGFIREYHAYGKKEKDSLYQLTDPFILFYYHFVRNQPEDPFFWSHQVNTPAVNTWAGLAFEQLCLLHTEQMKSALGISGVLTKVSSFACQAEPEMGIRGSQIDLVIWRADRTINLFEMKYSRGPYVLTRAVSEDIRRKAEDFVRKTGTRDAIHLTMATPFGLVNNAYAGDIQSQITAAELFRRTL
;
A
#
# COMPACT_ATOMS: atom_id res chain seq x y z
N MET A 1 -14.36 13.68 9.39
CA MET A 1 -13.39 14.59 8.74
C MET A 1 -12.42 13.76 7.89
N LEU A 2 -12.17 14.16 6.63
CA LEU A 2 -11.14 13.52 5.80
C LEU A 2 -9.77 14.00 6.24
N ILE A 3 -8.87 13.07 6.51
CA ILE A 3 -7.50 13.35 6.93
C ILE A 3 -6.56 12.74 5.90
N GLY A 4 -5.62 13.53 5.39
CA GLY A 4 -4.59 13.08 4.47
C GLY A 4 -5.11 12.56 3.12
N ARG A 5 -6.28 13.03 2.68
CA ARG A 5 -6.94 12.66 1.41
C ARG A 5 -7.46 13.88 0.65
N GLU A 6 -6.83 15.02 0.88
CA GLU A 6 -7.24 16.30 0.33
C GLU A 6 -7.16 16.29 -1.21
N LYS A 7 -6.09 15.71 -1.78
CA LYS A 7 -5.89 15.59 -3.24
C LYS A 7 -6.96 14.72 -3.88
N GLU A 8 -7.18 13.54 -3.33
CA GLU A 8 -8.16 12.59 -3.87
C GLU A 8 -9.59 13.13 -3.75
N SER A 9 -9.91 13.81 -2.64
CA SER A 9 -11.21 14.49 -2.46
C SER A 9 -11.39 15.63 -3.45
N ALA A 10 -10.37 16.44 -3.70
CA ALA A 10 -10.40 17.52 -4.67
C ALA A 10 -10.63 16.99 -6.09
N ILE A 11 -9.98 15.91 -6.50
CA ILE A 11 -10.20 15.24 -7.80
C ILE A 11 -11.67 14.80 -7.95
N LEU A 12 -12.23 14.18 -6.90
CA LEU A 12 -13.63 13.74 -6.90
C LEU A 12 -14.59 14.92 -7.00
N GLN A 13 -14.35 16.01 -6.26
CA GLN A 13 -15.19 17.23 -6.29
C GLN A 13 -15.10 17.91 -7.65
N GLU A 14 -13.89 18.08 -8.20
CA GLU A 14 -13.71 18.66 -9.55
C GLU A 14 -14.48 17.86 -10.61
N ALA A 15 -14.45 16.52 -10.55
CA ALA A 15 -15.20 15.69 -11.47
C ALA A 15 -16.71 15.87 -11.34
N ALA A 16 -17.23 16.15 -10.14
CA ALA A 16 -18.63 16.42 -9.92
C ALA A 16 -19.08 17.79 -10.48
N GLU A 17 -18.17 18.73 -10.60
CA GLU A 17 -18.44 20.08 -11.13
C GLU A 17 -18.40 20.13 -12.67
N LYS A 18 -17.74 19.16 -13.32
CA LYS A 18 -17.65 19.12 -14.79
C LYS A 18 -19.02 18.87 -15.44
N ASN A 19 -19.37 19.69 -16.44
CA ASN A 19 -20.57 19.53 -17.26
C ASN A 19 -20.29 18.52 -18.40
N GLN A 20 -19.87 17.31 -18.03
CA GLN A 20 -19.64 16.19 -18.95
C GLN A 20 -19.73 14.86 -18.15
N PRO A 21 -20.01 13.74 -18.81
CA PRO A 21 -20.07 12.45 -18.14
C PRO A 21 -18.72 12.11 -17.53
N GLN A 22 -18.73 11.65 -16.31
CA GLN A 22 -17.51 11.26 -15.59
C GLN A 22 -17.65 9.84 -15.07
N MET A 23 -16.63 9.00 -15.33
CA MET A 23 -16.49 7.69 -14.72
C MET A 23 -15.14 7.59 -14.01
N ILE A 24 -15.18 7.36 -12.72
CA ILE A 24 -13.97 7.30 -11.87
C ILE A 24 -13.84 5.91 -11.24
N ALA A 25 -12.66 5.33 -11.34
CA ALA A 25 -12.29 4.11 -10.64
C ALA A 25 -11.45 4.46 -9.39
N VAL A 26 -11.94 4.06 -8.21
CA VAL A 26 -11.20 4.19 -6.95
C VAL A 26 -10.80 2.79 -6.49
N TYR A 27 -9.52 2.53 -6.35
CA TYR A 27 -9.03 1.22 -5.99
C TYR A 27 -7.84 1.30 -5.03
N GLY A 28 -7.48 0.20 -4.45
CA GLY A 28 -6.41 0.10 -3.49
C GLY A 28 -6.75 -0.92 -2.42
N ARG A 29 -5.79 -1.22 -1.60
CA ARG A 29 -5.86 -2.23 -0.55
C ARG A 29 -7.11 -2.08 0.33
N ARG A 30 -7.56 -3.19 0.91
CA ARG A 30 -8.62 -3.16 1.94
C ARG A 30 -8.21 -2.29 3.12
N ARG A 31 -9.18 -1.56 3.71
CA ARG A 31 -9.02 -0.71 4.90
C ARG A 31 -8.19 0.57 4.73
N VAL A 32 -7.82 0.94 3.49
CA VAL A 32 -7.15 2.24 3.21
C VAL A 32 -8.12 3.44 3.18
N GLY A 33 -9.43 3.21 3.37
CA GLY A 33 -10.41 4.29 3.47
C GLY A 33 -11.11 4.69 2.17
N LYS A 34 -11.15 3.83 1.14
CA LYS A 34 -11.81 4.14 -0.17
C LYS A 34 -13.28 4.55 -0.01
N THR A 35 -14.07 3.70 0.60
CA THR A 35 -15.50 3.96 0.87
C THR A 35 -15.70 5.21 1.72
N TYR A 36 -14.86 5.39 2.73
CA TYR A 36 -14.88 6.55 3.61
C TYR A 36 -14.58 7.85 2.84
N LEU A 37 -13.55 7.86 2.01
CA LEU A 37 -13.21 8.99 1.13
C LEU A 37 -14.42 9.42 0.29
N ILE A 38 -15.03 8.47 -0.43
CA ILE A 38 -16.14 8.78 -1.35
C ILE A 38 -17.38 9.26 -0.58
N ARG A 39 -17.73 8.58 0.53
CA ARG A 39 -18.89 8.96 1.34
C ARG A 39 -18.72 10.32 2.02
N GLU A 40 -17.54 10.63 2.54
CA GLU A 40 -17.28 11.95 3.16
C GLU A 40 -17.26 13.07 2.11
N THR A 41 -16.67 12.83 0.93
CA THR A 41 -16.61 13.82 -0.16
C THR A 41 -18.02 14.18 -0.67
N PHE A 42 -18.93 13.22 -0.72
CA PHE A 42 -20.27 13.39 -1.29
C PHE A 42 -21.41 13.18 -0.29
N ARG A 43 -21.17 13.40 1.00
CA ARG A 43 -22.17 13.22 2.05
C ARG A 43 -23.49 13.93 1.70
N GLY A 44 -24.59 13.16 1.67
CA GLY A 44 -25.93 13.67 1.34
C GLY A 44 -26.16 14.03 -0.14
N ARG A 45 -25.23 13.72 -1.05
CA ARG A 45 -25.31 14.10 -2.47
C ARG A 45 -25.48 12.89 -3.42
N PHE A 46 -25.56 11.68 -2.91
CA PHE A 46 -25.72 10.50 -3.77
C PHE A 46 -27.13 10.42 -4.34
N THR A 47 -27.21 10.23 -5.67
CA THR A 47 -28.44 9.80 -6.34
C THR A 47 -28.67 8.32 -6.15
N PHE A 48 -27.58 7.55 -6.15
CA PHE A 48 -27.59 6.11 -5.92
C PHE A 48 -26.29 5.69 -5.25
N GLN A 49 -26.39 4.83 -4.26
CA GLN A 49 -25.22 4.15 -3.68
C GLN A 49 -25.52 2.69 -3.41
N HIS A 50 -24.58 1.82 -3.71
CA HIS A 50 -24.69 0.39 -3.51
C HIS A 50 -23.34 -0.22 -3.21
N ALA A 51 -23.32 -1.30 -2.41
CA ALA A 51 -22.13 -2.11 -2.18
C ALA A 51 -22.42 -3.58 -2.50
N GLY A 52 -21.50 -4.23 -3.22
CA GLY A 52 -21.56 -5.67 -3.46
C GLY A 52 -21.53 -6.48 -2.17
N VAL A 53 -22.09 -7.68 -2.21
CA VAL A 53 -22.12 -8.63 -1.08
C VAL A 53 -20.97 -9.61 -1.19
N TYR A 54 -20.17 -9.71 -0.14
CA TYR A 54 -19.06 -10.65 -0.08
C TYR A 54 -19.54 -12.11 -0.26
N ARG A 55 -18.97 -12.82 -1.24
CA ARG A 55 -19.34 -14.19 -1.61
C ARG A 55 -20.85 -14.42 -1.92
N GLY A 56 -21.59 -13.34 -2.22
CA GLY A 56 -22.99 -13.45 -2.61
C GLY A 56 -23.17 -14.13 -3.98
N THR A 57 -24.28 -14.88 -4.13
CA THR A 57 -24.68 -15.40 -5.44
C THR A 57 -25.21 -14.30 -6.34
N LYS A 58 -25.35 -14.56 -7.66
CA LYS A 58 -25.94 -13.60 -8.61
C LYS A 58 -27.30 -13.09 -8.13
N GLU A 59 -28.15 -13.99 -7.63
CA GLU A 59 -29.49 -13.67 -7.14
C GLU A 59 -29.44 -12.79 -5.89
N GLN A 60 -28.51 -13.06 -4.98
CA GLN A 60 -28.32 -12.23 -3.78
C GLN A 60 -27.81 -10.85 -4.15
N GLN A 61 -26.82 -10.75 -5.06
CA GLN A 61 -26.33 -9.46 -5.57
C GLN A 61 -27.45 -8.63 -6.21
N LEU A 62 -28.26 -9.24 -7.10
CA LEU A 62 -29.40 -8.58 -7.73
C LEU A 62 -30.47 -8.15 -6.71
N SER A 63 -30.70 -8.98 -5.67
CA SER A 63 -31.68 -8.65 -4.64
C SER A 63 -31.29 -7.40 -3.83
N VAL A 64 -30.03 -7.32 -3.37
CA VAL A 64 -29.56 -6.16 -2.60
C VAL A 64 -29.44 -4.90 -3.48
N PHE A 65 -29.07 -5.06 -4.75
CA PHE A 65 -29.07 -3.95 -5.71
C PHE A 65 -30.50 -3.39 -5.93
N TYR A 66 -31.47 -4.28 -6.03
CA TYR A 66 -32.89 -3.88 -6.15
C TYR A 66 -33.40 -3.14 -4.90
N GLU A 67 -33.06 -3.62 -3.69
CA GLU A 67 -33.44 -2.90 -2.47
C GLU A 67 -32.80 -1.49 -2.44
N ALA A 68 -31.53 -1.36 -2.84
CA ALA A 68 -30.88 -0.06 -2.93
C ALA A 68 -31.58 0.88 -3.95
N LEU A 69 -32.11 0.35 -5.06
CA LEU A 69 -32.92 1.14 -6.01
C LEU A 69 -34.23 1.64 -5.40
N LYS A 70 -34.90 0.80 -4.61
CA LYS A 70 -36.14 1.18 -3.90
C LYS A 70 -35.88 2.30 -2.89
N GLU A 71 -34.85 2.14 -2.07
CA GLU A 71 -34.43 3.13 -1.07
C GLU A 71 -34.04 4.44 -1.71
N ALA A 72 -33.43 4.41 -2.91
CA ALA A 72 -33.04 5.60 -3.65
C ALA A 72 -34.20 6.33 -4.37
N GLY A 73 -35.43 5.79 -4.38
CA GLY A 73 -36.61 6.47 -4.93
C GLY A 73 -37.39 5.72 -6.01
N LEU A 74 -37.24 4.40 -6.14
CA LEU A 74 -38.03 3.54 -7.01
C LEU A 74 -38.82 2.46 -6.21
N PRO A 75 -39.73 2.82 -5.30
CA PRO A 75 -40.40 1.87 -4.42
C PRO A 75 -41.24 0.82 -5.19
N ASP A 76 -41.83 1.24 -6.35
CA ASP A 76 -42.74 0.39 -7.14
C ASP A 76 -42.03 -0.38 -8.26
N ALA A 77 -40.70 -0.34 -8.32
CA ALA A 77 -39.95 -1.09 -9.33
C ALA A 77 -40.20 -2.59 -9.21
N LYS A 78 -40.25 -3.27 -10.35
CA LYS A 78 -40.28 -4.75 -10.36
C LYS A 78 -38.88 -5.29 -10.15
N LYS A 79 -38.78 -6.40 -9.39
CA LYS A 79 -37.49 -7.05 -9.13
C LYS A 79 -36.83 -7.49 -10.45
N PRO A 80 -35.58 -7.04 -10.73
CA PRO A 80 -34.88 -7.39 -11.96
C PRO A 80 -34.45 -8.87 -11.95
N LYS A 81 -34.50 -9.51 -13.12
CA LYS A 81 -34.09 -10.92 -13.30
C LYS A 81 -32.62 -11.08 -13.69
N ASN A 82 -32.03 -9.99 -14.17
CA ASN A 82 -30.64 -9.96 -14.63
C ASN A 82 -30.07 -8.54 -14.49
N TRP A 83 -28.75 -8.39 -14.73
CA TRP A 83 -28.09 -7.10 -14.59
C TRP A 83 -28.51 -6.06 -15.62
N PHE A 84 -28.90 -6.47 -16.84
CA PHE A 84 -29.41 -5.50 -17.84
C PHE A 84 -30.70 -4.86 -17.36
N GLU A 85 -31.63 -5.63 -16.80
CA GLU A 85 -32.84 -5.10 -16.17
C GLU A 85 -32.53 -4.21 -14.96
N ALA A 86 -31.57 -4.62 -14.11
CA ALA A 86 -31.14 -3.85 -12.96
C ALA A 86 -30.56 -2.47 -13.35
N PHE A 87 -29.70 -2.42 -14.37
CA PHE A 87 -29.19 -1.15 -14.88
C PHE A 87 -30.26 -0.34 -15.66
N GLN A 88 -31.27 -0.97 -16.23
CA GLN A 88 -32.41 -0.24 -16.79
C GLN A 88 -33.21 0.49 -15.72
N LEU A 89 -33.41 -0.14 -14.55
CA LEU A 89 -34.03 0.53 -13.40
C LEU A 89 -33.13 1.67 -12.87
N LEU A 90 -31.82 1.50 -12.87
CA LEU A 90 -30.90 2.57 -12.50
C LEU A 90 -31.01 3.77 -13.46
N LYS A 91 -31.17 3.56 -14.78
CA LYS A 91 -31.44 4.64 -15.75
C LYS A 91 -32.73 5.38 -15.41
N GLU A 92 -33.78 4.65 -15.04
CA GLU A 92 -35.06 5.25 -14.64
C GLU A 92 -34.89 6.09 -13.38
N LEU A 93 -34.21 5.59 -12.35
CA LEU A 93 -33.93 6.35 -11.13
C LEU A 93 -33.19 7.66 -11.43
N VAL A 94 -32.11 7.58 -12.21
CA VAL A 94 -31.27 8.72 -12.57
C VAL A 94 -32.09 9.77 -13.38
N THR A 95 -32.97 9.30 -14.28
CA THR A 95 -33.83 10.19 -15.09
C THR A 95 -34.86 10.90 -14.24
N ARG A 96 -35.44 10.26 -13.21
CA ARG A 96 -36.39 10.84 -12.27
C ARG A 96 -35.74 11.81 -11.26
N SER A 97 -34.44 11.70 -11.03
CA SER A 97 -33.74 12.53 -10.05
C SER A 97 -33.71 13.99 -10.47
N THR A 98 -33.97 14.88 -9.53
CA THR A 98 -33.93 16.35 -9.71
C THR A 98 -32.57 16.96 -9.36
N GLN A 99 -31.65 16.18 -8.87
CA GLN A 99 -30.29 16.65 -8.53
C GLN A 99 -29.58 17.18 -9.79
N LYS A 100 -28.82 18.28 -9.65
CA LYS A 100 -28.07 18.87 -10.78
C LYS A 100 -27.00 17.89 -11.30
N LYS A 101 -26.22 17.26 -10.41
CA LYS A 101 -25.27 16.19 -10.75
C LYS A 101 -25.71 14.88 -10.10
N LYS A 102 -25.87 13.84 -10.90
CA LYS A 102 -26.30 12.52 -10.47
C LYS A 102 -25.07 11.70 -10.09
N ILE A 103 -24.82 11.58 -8.80
CA ILE A 103 -23.66 10.85 -8.28
C ILE A 103 -24.07 9.42 -7.97
N LEU A 104 -23.51 8.48 -8.74
CA LEU A 104 -23.74 7.06 -8.65
C LEU A 104 -22.49 6.41 -8.04
N PHE A 105 -22.63 5.77 -6.90
CA PHE A 105 -21.52 5.08 -6.23
C PHE A 105 -21.77 3.59 -6.13
N ILE A 106 -20.90 2.79 -6.76
CA ILE A 106 -20.92 1.32 -6.70
C ILE A 106 -19.63 0.86 -5.99
N ASP A 107 -19.80 0.42 -4.76
CA ASP A 107 -18.70 -0.07 -3.91
C ASP A 107 -18.53 -1.57 -4.06
N GLU A 108 -17.30 -2.07 -3.84
CA GLU A 108 -16.90 -3.47 -3.96
C GLU A 108 -17.43 -4.15 -5.24
N LEU A 109 -17.24 -3.46 -6.38
CA LEU A 109 -17.70 -3.90 -7.70
C LEU A 109 -17.24 -5.31 -8.05
N SER A 110 -16.05 -5.70 -7.60
CA SER A 110 -15.49 -7.06 -7.82
C SER A 110 -16.34 -8.18 -7.19
N TRP A 111 -17.09 -7.90 -6.11
CA TRP A 111 -17.96 -8.89 -5.49
C TRP A 111 -19.24 -9.12 -6.27
N MET A 112 -19.67 -8.13 -7.07
CA MET A 112 -20.83 -8.24 -7.96
C MET A 112 -20.53 -9.04 -9.22
N ASP A 113 -19.26 -9.11 -9.66
CA ASP A 113 -18.83 -9.86 -10.84
C ASP A 113 -18.75 -11.38 -10.54
N THR A 114 -19.92 -11.98 -10.31
CA THR A 114 -20.02 -13.42 -10.08
C THR A 114 -19.90 -14.20 -11.39
N PRO A 115 -19.48 -15.49 -11.37
CA PRO A 115 -19.35 -16.29 -12.58
C PRO A 115 -20.65 -16.34 -13.40
N LYS A 116 -20.56 -16.08 -14.69
CA LYS A 116 -21.70 -16.10 -15.64
C LYS A 116 -22.83 -15.13 -15.27
N SER A 117 -22.51 -14.03 -14.59
CA SER A 117 -23.53 -13.04 -14.17
C SER A 117 -23.83 -12.00 -15.23
N ASP A 118 -22.96 -11.81 -16.20
CA ASP A 118 -23.01 -10.76 -17.24
C ASP A 118 -22.98 -9.33 -16.69
N MET A 119 -22.60 -9.17 -15.40
CA MET A 119 -22.64 -7.89 -14.69
C MET A 119 -21.77 -6.83 -15.38
N MET A 120 -20.52 -7.21 -15.73
CA MET A 120 -19.61 -6.28 -16.41
C MET A 120 -20.13 -5.87 -17.79
N MET A 121 -20.69 -6.80 -18.57
CA MET A 121 -21.33 -6.46 -19.87
C MET A 121 -22.50 -5.50 -19.69
N ALA A 122 -23.32 -5.70 -18.69
CA ALA A 122 -24.44 -4.81 -18.39
C ALA A 122 -23.99 -3.41 -17.95
N LEU A 123 -22.92 -3.32 -17.14
CA LEU A 123 -22.30 -2.04 -16.74
C LEU A 123 -21.69 -1.32 -17.96
N GLU A 124 -20.97 -2.05 -18.82
CA GLU A 124 -20.42 -1.52 -20.08
C GLU A 124 -21.54 -0.98 -20.99
N HIS A 125 -22.63 -1.72 -21.15
CA HIS A 125 -23.79 -1.29 -21.94
C HIS A 125 -24.46 -0.07 -21.31
N PHE A 126 -24.66 -0.06 -19.98
CA PHE A 126 -25.19 1.10 -19.28
C PHE A 126 -24.37 2.36 -19.54
N TRP A 127 -23.07 2.25 -19.42
CA TRP A 127 -22.17 3.38 -19.64
C TRP A 127 -22.17 3.83 -21.10
N ASN A 128 -21.82 2.92 -22.02
CA ASN A 128 -21.59 3.28 -23.43
C ASN A 128 -22.85 3.68 -24.19
N ALA A 129 -23.97 3.01 -23.92
CA ALA A 129 -25.21 3.26 -24.65
C ALA A 129 -26.06 4.42 -24.05
N TRP A 130 -25.75 4.87 -22.81
CA TRP A 130 -26.60 5.84 -22.17
C TRP A 130 -25.87 6.88 -21.29
N ALA A 131 -25.11 6.43 -20.28
CA ALA A 131 -24.54 7.35 -19.28
C ALA A 131 -23.48 8.28 -19.88
N SER A 132 -22.70 7.80 -20.86
CA SER A 132 -21.69 8.60 -21.56
C SER A 132 -22.27 9.72 -22.44
N GLY A 133 -23.56 9.72 -22.71
CA GLY A 133 -24.26 10.83 -23.39
C GLY A 133 -24.91 11.83 -22.46
N ARG A 134 -24.64 11.79 -21.13
CA ARG A 134 -25.28 12.62 -20.11
C ARG A 134 -24.27 13.46 -19.35
N ASP A 135 -24.32 14.75 -19.51
CA ASP A 135 -23.39 15.70 -18.86
C ASP A 135 -23.55 15.76 -17.33
N ASP A 136 -24.67 15.26 -16.82
CA ASP A 136 -25.06 15.31 -15.42
C ASP A 136 -24.72 14.03 -14.63
N VAL A 137 -24.07 13.02 -15.23
CA VAL A 137 -23.74 11.76 -14.56
C VAL A 137 -22.28 11.72 -14.10
N LEU A 138 -22.07 11.35 -12.84
CA LEU A 138 -20.80 10.94 -12.27
C LEU A 138 -20.95 9.51 -11.71
N LEU A 139 -20.33 8.54 -12.36
CA LEU A 139 -20.25 7.16 -11.89
C LEU A 139 -18.93 6.91 -11.20
N ILE A 140 -18.95 6.52 -9.93
CA ILE A 140 -17.80 6.15 -9.15
C ILE A 140 -17.88 4.65 -8.86
N VAL A 141 -16.89 3.90 -9.34
CA VAL A 141 -16.77 2.47 -9.06
C VAL A 141 -15.57 2.23 -8.15
N CYS A 142 -15.74 1.35 -7.16
CA CYS A 142 -14.73 1.10 -6.16
C CYS A 142 -14.51 -0.41 -5.96
N SER A 143 -13.28 -0.82 -5.66
CA SER A 143 -12.98 -2.19 -5.25
C SER A 143 -11.71 -2.28 -4.40
N SER A 144 -11.72 -3.22 -3.46
CA SER A 144 -10.55 -3.63 -2.69
C SER A 144 -9.69 -4.68 -3.41
N ALA A 145 -10.24 -5.36 -4.42
CA ALA A 145 -9.51 -6.29 -5.27
C ALA A 145 -8.76 -5.54 -6.39
N THR A 146 -7.60 -4.98 -6.05
CA THR A 146 -6.80 -4.10 -6.93
C THR A 146 -6.51 -4.74 -8.28
N SER A 147 -6.05 -5.99 -8.31
CA SER A 147 -5.79 -6.71 -9.58
C SER A 147 -7.03 -6.90 -10.43
N TRP A 148 -8.17 -7.20 -9.81
CA TRP A 148 -9.42 -7.31 -10.54
C TRP A 148 -9.78 -5.97 -11.18
N MET A 149 -9.67 -4.87 -10.43
CA MET A 149 -9.93 -3.53 -10.94
C MET A 149 -9.00 -3.17 -12.10
N MET A 150 -7.69 -3.46 -11.97
CA MET A 150 -6.72 -3.23 -13.03
C MET A 150 -7.08 -4.00 -14.31
N ASN A 151 -7.42 -5.29 -14.19
CA ASN A 151 -7.64 -6.16 -15.35
C ASN A 151 -9.03 -5.98 -15.98
N LYS A 152 -10.08 -5.74 -15.16
CA LYS A 152 -11.46 -5.74 -15.62
C LYS A 152 -12.02 -4.34 -15.91
N VAL A 153 -11.46 -3.31 -15.29
CA VAL A 153 -11.96 -1.92 -15.42
C VAL A 153 -10.92 -1.02 -16.09
N ILE A 154 -9.71 -0.95 -15.54
CA ILE A 154 -8.69 0.03 -15.93
C ILE A 154 -8.02 -0.37 -17.26
N HIS A 155 -7.46 -1.58 -17.32
CA HIS A 155 -6.81 -2.12 -18.52
C HIS A 155 -7.76 -3.00 -19.34
N ASN A 156 -9.08 -2.77 -19.20
CA ASN A 156 -10.07 -3.47 -19.99
C ASN A 156 -9.81 -3.20 -21.49
N LYS A 157 -9.72 -4.27 -22.27
CA LYS A 157 -9.56 -4.20 -23.73
C LYS A 157 -10.92 -4.23 -24.46
N GLY A 158 -12.02 -4.26 -23.70
CA GLY A 158 -13.40 -4.29 -24.17
C GLY A 158 -14.11 -2.94 -24.10
N GLY A 159 -15.37 -2.96 -23.74
CA GLY A 159 -16.27 -1.80 -23.79
C GLY A 159 -15.94 -0.66 -22.82
N LEU A 160 -15.15 -0.88 -21.77
CA LEU A 160 -14.69 0.17 -20.85
C LEU A 160 -13.32 0.79 -21.22
N TYR A 161 -12.73 0.36 -22.35
CA TYR A 161 -11.44 0.90 -22.81
C TYR A 161 -11.53 2.42 -23.00
N ASN A 162 -10.59 3.17 -22.36
CA ASN A 162 -10.52 4.64 -22.39
C ASN A 162 -11.83 5.36 -21.97
N ARG A 163 -12.67 4.74 -21.11
CA ARG A 163 -13.90 5.33 -20.60
C ARG A 163 -13.76 5.98 -19.23
N LEU A 164 -12.68 5.65 -18.51
CA LEU A 164 -12.40 6.28 -17.22
C LEU A 164 -11.91 7.72 -17.43
N SER A 165 -12.58 8.67 -16.80
CA SER A 165 -12.12 10.05 -16.75
C SER A 165 -10.96 10.24 -15.80
N CYS A 166 -10.91 9.43 -14.74
CA CYS A 166 -9.84 9.43 -13.74
C CYS A 166 -9.73 8.07 -13.04
N GLN A 167 -8.53 7.81 -12.53
CA GLN A 167 -8.21 6.64 -11.72
C GLN A 167 -7.56 7.14 -10.42
N ILE A 168 -8.07 6.67 -9.29
CA ILE A 168 -7.53 7.01 -7.97
C ILE A 168 -7.04 5.71 -7.32
N HIS A 169 -5.72 5.52 -7.30
CA HIS A 169 -5.09 4.46 -6.51
C HIS A 169 -4.87 4.97 -5.09
N LEU A 170 -5.69 4.51 -4.15
CA LEU A 170 -5.60 4.94 -2.77
C LEU A 170 -4.58 4.10 -2.01
N HIS A 171 -3.44 4.71 -1.73
CA HIS A 171 -2.34 4.09 -0.98
C HIS A 171 -2.54 4.17 0.53
N PRO A 172 -1.87 3.32 1.32
CA PRO A 172 -1.72 3.54 2.76
C PRO A 172 -1.20 4.95 3.07
N PHE A 173 -1.44 5.44 4.26
CA PHE A 173 -0.86 6.69 4.73
C PHE A 173 0.67 6.61 4.78
N TYR A 174 1.32 7.72 4.46
CA TYR A 174 2.71 7.96 4.85
C TYR A 174 2.77 8.52 6.27
N LEU A 175 3.97 8.62 6.84
CA LEU A 175 4.18 9.14 8.19
C LEU A 175 3.53 10.51 8.42
N ALA A 176 3.62 11.43 7.45
CA ALA A 176 2.98 12.74 7.55
C ALA A 176 1.48 12.64 7.77
N GLN A 177 0.79 11.78 7.03
CA GLN A 177 -0.65 11.57 7.15
C GLN A 177 -1.02 10.85 8.45
N CYS A 178 -0.17 9.94 8.94
CA CYS A 178 -0.35 9.33 10.26
C CYS A 178 -0.22 10.37 11.38
N ARG A 179 0.71 11.33 11.27
CA ARG A 179 0.83 12.46 12.20
C ARG A 179 -0.41 13.35 12.14
N ASP A 180 -0.91 13.66 10.94
CA ASP A 180 -2.15 14.44 10.80
C ASP A 180 -3.33 13.73 11.47
N TYR A 181 -3.40 12.38 11.34
CA TYR A 181 -4.41 11.56 11.99
C TYR A 181 -4.29 11.63 13.52
N VAL A 182 -3.08 11.43 14.06
CA VAL A 182 -2.78 11.52 15.51
C VAL A 182 -3.21 12.87 16.06
N ASN A 183 -2.89 13.97 15.35
CA ASN A 183 -3.25 15.32 15.77
C ASN A 183 -4.77 15.55 15.73
N ALA A 184 -5.44 15.11 14.65
CA ALA A 184 -6.88 15.29 14.49
C ALA A 184 -7.71 14.48 15.50
N GLU A 185 -7.23 13.29 15.86
CA GLU A 185 -7.84 12.44 16.89
C GLU A 185 -7.36 12.79 18.32
N HIS A 186 -6.50 13.80 18.46
CA HIS A 186 -5.92 14.22 19.75
C HIS A 186 -5.23 13.06 20.51
N LEU A 187 -4.52 12.21 19.78
CA LEU A 187 -3.64 11.20 20.37
C LEU A 187 -2.31 11.87 20.74
N ALA A 188 -1.84 11.68 21.95
CA ALA A 188 -0.65 12.36 22.46
C ALA A 188 0.64 11.57 22.13
N PHE A 189 0.90 11.32 20.84
CA PHE A 189 2.11 10.61 20.38
C PHE A 189 3.11 11.58 19.75
N SER A 190 4.39 11.42 20.12
CA SER A 190 5.51 12.09 19.46
C SER A 190 5.78 11.48 18.06
N ASP A 191 6.52 12.20 17.20
CA ASP A 191 6.93 11.69 15.89
C ASP A 191 7.67 10.35 16.00
N GLN A 192 8.50 10.14 17.02
CA GLN A 192 9.14 8.86 17.29
C GLN A 192 8.12 7.75 17.55
N GLN A 193 7.13 8.00 18.41
CA GLN A 193 6.08 7.04 18.72
C GLN A 193 5.19 6.74 17.53
N ILE A 194 4.91 7.75 16.68
CA ILE A 194 4.21 7.57 15.41
C ILE A 194 5.03 6.68 14.47
N MET A 195 6.34 6.87 14.40
CA MET A 195 7.23 6.03 13.59
C MET A 195 7.27 4.58 14.11
N GLU A 196 7.35 4.37 15.43
CA GLU A 196 7.28 3.06 16.05
C GLU A 196 5.95 2.35 15.75
N LEU A 197 4.82 3.05 15.88
CA LEU A 197 3.51 2.51 15.48
C LEU A 197 3.43 2.21 13.99
N TYR A 198 4.02 3.06 13.14
CA TYR A 198 4.05 2.82 11.69
C TYR A 198 4.83 1.55 11.33
N MET A 199 5.95 1.29 12.01
CA MET A 199 6.73 0.06 11.83
C MET A 199 5.93 -1.22 12.19
N ILE A 200 4.87 -1.09 13.01
CA ILE A 200 3.99 -2.19 13.43
C ILE A 200 2.72 -2.25 12.58
N LEU A 201 1.99 -1.15 12.45
CA LEU A 201 0.65 -1.08 11.86
C LEU A 201 0.69 -0.76 10.35
N GLY A 202 1.82 -0.24 9.84
CA GLY A 202 1.87 0.42 8.55
C GLY A 202 0.98 1.67 8.52
N GLY A 203 0.73 2.17 7.31
CA GLY A 203 -0.12 3.34 7.10
C GLY A 203 -1.60 3.01 6.85
N ILE A 204 -2.17 1.97 7.44
CA ILE A 204 -3.56 1.57 7.20
C ILE A 204 -4.50 2.36 8.12
N PRO A 205 -5.30 3.32 7.61
CA PRO A 205 -6.13 4.21 8.44
C PRO A 205 -7.03 3.47 9.44
N PHE A 206 -7.57 2.32 9.05
CA PHE A 206 -8.39 1.51 9.93
C PHE A 206 -7.64 1.06 11.20
N TYR A 207 -6.36 0.68 11.08
CA TYR A 207 -5.58 0.24 12.24
C TYR A 207 -5.25 1.42 13.17
N TRP A 208 -5.00 2.60 12.60
CA TRP A 208 -4.80 3.83 13.37
C TRP A 208 -6.08 4.24 14.10
N GLY A 209 -7.26 3.98 13.51
CA GLY A 209 -8.57 4.21 14.15
C GLY A 209 -8.86 3.30 15.34
N LEU A 210 -8.07 2.26 15.54
CA LEU A 210 -8.19 1.39 16.72
C LEU A 210 -7.34 1.85 17.92
N LEU A 211 -6.50 2.88 17.74
CA LEU A 211 -5.67 3.40 18.84
C LEU A 211 -6.53 4.11 19.89
N GLU A 212 -6.24 3.89 21.15
CA GLU A 212 -6.96 4.50 22.29
C GLU A 212 -6.14 5.63 22.93
N LYS A 213 -6.84 6.72 23.23
CA LYS A 213 -6.30 7.87 23.96
C LYS A 213 -5.93 7.46 25.39
N GLY A 214 -4.84 8.04 25.90
CA GLY A 214 -4.38 7.80 27.26
C GLY A 214 -3.57 6.53 27.44
N LEU A 215 -3.53 5.66 26.42
CA LEU A 215 -2.64 4.50 26.43
C LEU A 215 -1.31 4.83 25.76
N SER A 216 -0.22 4.28 26.29
CA SER A 216 1.10 4.33 25.66
C SER A 216 1.11 3.51 24.35
N VAL A 217 2.19 3.64 23.54
CA VAL A 217 2.40 2.81 22.36
C VAL A 217 2.36 1.33 22.72
N THR A 218 3.10 0.92 23.76
CA THR A 218 3.16 -0.46 24.22
C THR A 218 1.80 -1.01 24.64
N GLN A 219 1.04 -0.27 25.42
CA GLN A 219 -0.30 -0.65 25.86
C GLN A 219 -1.28 -0.78 24.68
N ASN A 220 -1.20 0.14 23.70
CA ASN A 220 -1.98 0.02 22.47
C ASN A 220 -1.61 -1.24 21.67
N VAL A 221 -0.32 -1.56 21.56
CA VAL A 221 0.12 -2.77 20.84
C VAL A 221 -0.34 -4.04 21.56
N ASP A 222 -0.21 -4.12 22.88
CA ASP A 222 -0.72 -5.26 23.66
C ASP A 222 -2.22 -5.46 23.44
N ARG A 223 -3.00 -4.38 23.57
CA ARG A 223 -4.44 -4.41 23.35
C ARG A 223 -4.83 -4.84 21.94
N LEU A 224 -4.09 -4.38 20.92
CA LEU A 224 -4.41 -4.65 19.53
C LEU A 224 -4.03 -6.07 19.07
N PHE A 225 -2.99 -6.67 19.63
CA PHE A 225 -2.42 -7.92 19.13
C PHE A 225 -2.39 -9.08 20.13
N PHE A 226 -2.26 -8.82 21.43
CA PHE A 226 -1.94 -9.84 22.43
C PHE A 226 -3.05 -10.05 23.47
N ALA A 227 -3.92 -9.08 23.72
CA ALA A 227 -5.08 -9.25 24.58
C ALA A 227 -5.97 -10.42 24.12
N GLU A 228 -6.79 -10.98 25.00
CA GLU A 228 -7.67 -12.10 24.71
C GLU A 228 -8.56 -11.81 23.49
N ASP A 229 -9.23 -10.64 23.49
CA ASP A 229 -10.10 -10.16 22.41
C ASP A 229 -9.41 -9.18 21.46
N ALA A 230 -8.10 -9.32 21.24
CA ALA A 230 -7.31 -8.40 20.43
C ALA A 230 -7.85 -8.29 18.99
N PRO A 231 -8.25 -7.09 18.52
CA PRO A 231 -8.95 -6.94 17.24
C PRO A 231 -8.08 -7.24 16.02
N LEU A 232 -6.75 -7.23 16.15
CA LEU A 232 -5.83 -7.53 15.06
C LEU A 232 -5.22 -8.94 15.14
N LYS A 233 -5.55 -9.73 16.15
CA LYS A 233 -5.03 -11.11 16.33
C LYS A 233 -5.38 -12.01 15.15
N GLN A 234 -6.63 -11.94 14.67
CA GLN A 234 -7.11 -12.72 13.52
C GLN A 234 -7.16 -11.94 12.21
N GLU A 235 -6.78 -10.66 12.23
CA GLU A 235 -6.86 -9.79 11.07
C GLU A 235 -6.10 -10.33 9.86
N TYR A 236 -4.93 -10.96 10.09
CA TYR A 236 -4.12 -11.53 9.03
C TYR A 236 -4.90 -12.53 8.16
N GLU A 237 -5.65 -13.43 8.79
CA GLU A 237 -6.42 -14.47 8.08
C GLU A 237 -7.59 -13.85 7.30
N TYR A 238 -8.32 -12.94 7.92
CA TYR A 238 -9.45 -12.24 7.28
C TYR A 238 -9.01 -11.34 6.13
N LEU A 239 -7.83 -10.74 6.22
CA LEU A 239 -7.30 -9.84 5.21
C LEU A 239 -7.17 -10.56 3.86
N PHE A 240 -6.46 -11.68 3.81
CA PHE A 240 -6.26 -12.45 2.57
C PHE A 240 -7.56 -13.08 2.05
N ALA A 241 -8.37 -13.66 2.93
CA ALA A 241 -9.65 -14.24 2.56
C ALA A 241 -10.62 -13.24 1.92
N SER A 242 -10.52 -11.96 2.29
CA SER A 242 -11.40 -10.92 1.76
C SER A 242 -10.95 -10.32 0.41
N ILE A 243 -9.68 -10.45 0.07
CA ILE A 243 -9.11 -9.89 -1.18
C ILE A 243 -9.05 -10.97 -2.27
N PHE A 244 -8.66 -12.19 -1.90
CA PHE A 244 -8.42 -13.28 -2.82
C PHE A 244 -9.46 -14.38 -2.69
N ARG A 245 -9.94 -14.87 -3.83
CA ARG A 245 -10.98 -15.92 -3.88
C ARG A 245 -10.48 -17.27 -3.32
N LYS A 246 -9.18 -17.57 -3.54
CA LYS A 246 -8.45 -18.73 -3.03
C LYS A 246 -7.18 -18.22 -2.37
N PRO A 247 -7.21 -17.88 -1.07
CA PRO A 247 -6.12 -17.18 -0.40
C PRO A 247 -4.92 -18.06 -0.05
N GLU A 248 -5.06 -19.39 -0.10
CA GLU A 248 -4.09 -20.34 0.42
C GLU A 248 -2.69 -20.18 -0.21
N ASP A 249 -2.63 -20.08 -1.54
CA ASP A 249 -1.37 -19.90 -2.26
C ASP A 249 -0.72 -18.55 -1.97
N TYR A 250 -1.53 -17.49 -1.83
CA TYR A 250 -1.03 -16.13 -1.49
C TYR A 250 -0.45 -16.11 -0.08
N ILE A 251 -1.13 -16.73 0.87
CA ILE A 251 -0.66 -16.90 2.26
C ILE A 251 0.66 -17.68 2.27
N LEU A 252 0.77 -18.73 1.46
CA LEU A 252 1.99 -19.53 1.36
C LEU A 252 3.16 -18.74 0.79
N ILE A 253 2.94 -17.93 -0.26
CA ILE A 253 3.95 -17.03 -0.83
C ILE A 253 4.42 -16.02 0.22
N ILE A 254 3.50 -15.35 0.90
CA ILE A 254 3.82 -14.37 1.94
C ILE A 254 4.60 -15.02 3.10
N ARG A 255 4.16 -16.19 3.56
CA ARG A 255 4.86 -16.96 4.58
C ARG A 255 6.29 -17.30 4.15
N THR A 256 6.48 -17.70 2.91
CA THR A 256 7.79 -18.01 2.36
C THR A 256 8.67 -16.76 2.36
N LEU A 257 8.15 -15.62 1.88
CA LEU A 257 8.87 -14.36 1.83
C LEU A 257 9.20 -13.78 3.21
N SER A 258 8.38 -14.04 4.23
CA SER A 258 8.66 -13.58 5.60
C SER A 258 9.94 -14.18 6.20
N GLY A 259 10.41 -15.30 5.66
CA GLY A 259 11.64 -15.97 6.11
C GLY A 259 12.94 -15.39 5.52
N LYS A 260 12.90 -14.47 4.53
CA LYS A 260 14.11 -13.88 3.92
C LYS A 260 13.91 -12.41 3.60
N ARG A 261 14.47 -11.55 4.43
CA ARG A 261 14.29 -10.10 4.36
C ARG A 261 14.81 -9.44 3.09
N SER A 262 15.96 -9.90 2.59
CA SER A 262 16.53 -9.42 1.32
C SER A 262 15.69 -9.80 0.09
N GLY A 263 14.52 -10.41 0.31
CA GLY A 263 13.67 -10.92 -0.77
C GLY A 263 14.18 -12.22 -1.39
N MET A 264 13.38 -12.76 -2.28
CA MET A 264 13.64 -14.02 -2.98
C MET A 264 13.38 -13.85 -4.47
N SER A 265 14.15 -14.55 -5.28
CA SER A 265 13.83 -14.73 -6.70
C SER A 265 12.55 -15.55 -6.86
N ARG A 266 11.93 -15.44 -8.03
CA ARG A 266 10.75 -16.26 -8.39
C ARG A 266 11.00 -17.76 -8.17
N ASN A 267 12.19 -18.24 -8.53
CA ASN A 267 12.57 -19.66 -8.42
C ASN A 267 12.77 -20.07 -6.95
N GLU A 268 13.42 -19.25 -6.13
CA GLU A 268 13.54 -19.50 -4.69
C GLU A 268 12.18 -19.59 -3.99
N ILE A 269 11.21 -18.72 -4.40
CA ILE A 269 9.86 -18.78 -3.82
C ILE A 269 9.18 -20.09 -4.20
N LEU A 270 9.27 -20.51 -5.47
CA LEU A 270 8.71 -21.79 -5.93
C LEU A 270 9.29 -22.98 -5.19
N GLU A 271 10.61 -23.05 -5.09
CA GLU A 271 11.32 -24.14 -4.39
C GLU A 271 10.89 -24.22 -2.92
N LYS A 272 10.87 -23.09 -2.21
CA LYS A 272 10.57 -23.06 -0.78
C LYS A 272 9.08 -23.20 -0.46
N SER A 273 8.21 -22.73 -1.34
CA SER A 273 6.75 -22.84 -1.15
C SER A 273 6.19 -24.18 -1.63
N GLY A 274 6.89 -24.90 -2.50
CA GLY A 274 6.38 -26.10 -3.14
C GLY A 274 5.25 -25.84 -4.17
N LEU A 275 5.02 -24.59 -4.56
CA LEU A 275 4.02 -24.23 -5.56
C LEU A 275 4.52 -24.55 -6.97
N THR A 276 3.59 -24.83 -7.88
CA THR A 276 3.92 -25.13 -9.28
C THR A 276 4.24 -23.86 -10.06
N GLY A 277 5.35 -23.86 -10.78
CA GLY A 277 5.81 -22.77 -11.64
C GLY A 277 4.95 -22.63 -12.90
N SER A 278 3.93 -21.79 -12.86
CA SER A 278 3.01 -21.53 -13.96
C SER A 278 2.82 -20.03 -14.21
N GLY A 279 2.13 -19.64 -15.27
CA GLY A 279 1.67 -18.26 -15.49
C GLY A 279 0.78 -17.76 -14.35
N ALA A 280 -0.02 -18.66 -13.76
CA ALA A 280 -0.86 -18.33 -12.60
C ALA A 280 -0.04 -17.94 -11.36
N PHE A 281 1.13 -18.55 -11.16
CA PHE A 281 2.03 -18.16 -10.07
C PHE A 281 2.59 -16.72 -10.26
N SER A 282 3.06 -16.40 -11.48
CA SER A 282 3.51 -15.03 -11.78
C SER A 282 2.39 -14.01 -11.65
N GLN A 283 1.16 -14.39 -11.99
CA GLN A 283 -0.01 -13.54 -11.78
C GLN A 283 -0.25 -13.28 -10.28
N LYS A 284 -0.12 -14.29 -9.41
CA LYS A 284 -0.24 -14.11 -7.95
C LYS A 284 0.80 -13.15 -7.37
N LEU A 285 2.05 -13.21 -7.85
CA LEU A 285 3.09 -12.26 -7.45
C LEU A 285 2.69 -10.81 -7.82
N LYS A 286 2.23 -10.58 -9.07
CA LYS A 286 1.74 -9.27 -9.50
C LYS A 286 0.53 -8.79 -8.69
N GLU A 287 -0.34 -9.69 -8.30
CA GLU A 287 -1.51 -9.37 -7.48
C GLU A 287 -1.11 -8.98 -6.05
N LEU A 288 -0.17 -9.69 -5.44
CA LEU A 288 0.38 -9.31 -4.13
C LEU A 288 1.09 -7.96 -4.18
N GLU A 289 1.82 -7.69 -5.26
CA GLU A 289 2.50 -6.41 -5.47
C GLU A 289 1.49 -5.27 -5.66
N SER A 290 0.48 -5.45 -6.52
CA SER A 290 -0.56 -4.45 -6.75
C SER A 290 -1.37 -4.12 -5.49
N CYS A 291 -1.46 -5.06 -4.55
CA CYS A 291 -2.05 -4.86 -3.24
C CYS A 291 -1.07 -4.23 -2.22
N GLY A 292 0.20 -4.04 -2.57
CA GLY A 292 1.22 -3.45 -1.71
C GLY A 292 1.69 -4.36 -0.57
N PHE A 293 1.51 -5.69 -0.69
CA PHE A 293 2.05 -6.64 0.29
C PHE A 293 3.52 -6.94 0.05
N ILE A 294 3.91 -7.02 -1.20
CA ILE A 294 5.27 -7.24 -1.64
C ILE A 294 5.68 -6.14 -2.62
N ARG A 295 6.97 -6.01 -2.84
CA ARG A 295 7.53 -5.26 -3.96
C ARG A 295 8.37 -6.16 -4.83
N GLU A 296 8.32 -5.95 -6.12
CA GLU A 296 9.33 -6.42 -7.07
C GLU A 296 10.43 -5.38 -7.16
N TYR A 297 11.68 -5.79 -7.10
CA TYR A 297 12.82 -4.90 -7.27
C TYR A 297 14.01 -5.59 -7.93
N HIS A 298 14.91 -4.80 -8.47
CA HIS A 298 16.08 -5.30 -9.17
C HIS A 298 17.35 -4.91 -8.44
N ALA A 299 18.31 -5.83 -8.37
CA ALA A 299 19.64 -5.45 -7.97
C ALA A 299 20.28 -4.56 -9.05
N TYR A 300 21.10 -3.61 -8.63
CA TYR A 300 21.80 -2.68 -9.53
C TYR A 300 22.56 -3.43 -10.63
N GLY A 301 22.37 -3.01 -11.88
CA GLY A 301 23.01 -3.63 -13.05
C GLY A 301 22.42 -5.00 -13.47
N LYS A 302 21.40 -5.52 -12.78
CA LYS A 302 20.73 -6.77 -13.19
C LYS A 302 19.57 -6.52 -14.13
N LYS A 303 19.20 -7.55 -14.90
CA LYS A 303 18.07 -7.50 -15.86
C LYS A 303 16.75 -7.81 -15.14
N GLU A 304 15.63 -7.44 -15.74
CA GLU A 304 14.27 -7.71 -15.22
C GLU A 304 14.02 -9.20 -14.87
N LYS A 305 14.61 -10.13 -15.63
CA LYS A 305 14.50 -11.58 -15.35
C LYS A 305 15.10 -12.00 -13.99
N ASP A 306 15.94 -11.16 -13.41
CA ASP A 306 16.63 -11.40 -12.15
C ASP A 306 15.96 -10.65 -10.98
N SER A 307 14.65 -10.36 -11.11
CA SER A 307 13.84 -9.69 -10.08
C SER A 307 13.83 -10.44 -8.76
N LEU A 308 13.82 -9.68 -7.69
CA LEU A 308 13.60 -10.15 -6.33
C LEU A 308 12.26 -9.65 -5.82
N TYR A 309 11.55 -10.49 -5.08
CA TYR A 309 10.30 -10.19 -4.42
C TYR A 309 10.52 -10.11 -2.92
N GLN A 310 10.12 -9.00 -2.32
CA GLN A 310 10.31 -8.73 -0.90
C GLN A 310 8.97 -8.40 -0.24
N LEU A 311 8.72 -8.99 0.92
CA LEU A 311 7.59 -8.61 1.78
C LEU A 311 7.83 -7.22 2.35
N THR A 312 6.87 -6.30 2.15
CA THR A 312 7.02 -4.88 2.51
C THR A 312 6.01 -4.38 3.52
N ASP A 313 4.94 -5.14 3.75
CA ASP A 313 3.87 -4.74 4.66
C ASP A 313 4.30 -4.80 6.13
N PRO A 314 4.32 -3.67 6.87
CA PRO A 314 4.77 -3.64 8.26
C PRO A 314 3.92 -4.52 9.18
N PHE A 315 2.58 -4.50 9.01
CA PHE A 315 1.67 -5.32 9.82
C PHE A 315 1.95 -6.81 9.66
N ILE A 316 2.15 -7.27 8.41
CA ILE A 316 2.43 -8.68 8.12
C ILE A 316 3.81 -9.07 8.66
N LEU A 317 4.83 -8.19 8.51
CA LEU A 317 6.18 -8.43 9.06
C LEU A 317 6.13 -8.56 10.58
N PHE A 318 5.40 -7.67 11.26
CA PHE A 318 5.20 -7.72 12.71
C PHE A 318 4.46 -9.00 13.13
N TYR A 319 3.37 -9.34 12.41
CA TYR A 319 2.58 -10.54 12.67
C TYR A 319 3.42 -11.82 12.63
N TYR A 320 4.23 -12.00 11.57
CA TYR A 320 5.09 -13.20 11.46
C TYR A 320 6.20 -13.24 12.49
N HIS A 321 6.68 -12.09 12.93
CA HIS A 321 7.80 -12.02 13.87
C HIS A 321 7.35 -12.20 15.32
N PHE A 322 6.24 -11.58 15.73
CA PHE A 322 5.84 -11.51 17.13
C PHE A 322 4.46 -12.09 17.45
N VAL A 323 3.54 -12.21 16.51
CA VAL A 323 2.14 -12.57 16.84
C VAL A 323 1.87 -14.05 16.59
N ARG A 324 2.32 -14.56 15.47
CA ARG A 324 1.91 -15.88 14.95
C ARG A 324 2.19 -17.06 15.88
N ASN A 325 3.31 -17.09 16.57
CA ASN A 325 3.81 -18.26 17.33
C ASN A 325 4.08 -17.91 18.79
N GLN A 326 3.46 -16.86 19.34
CA GLN A 326 3.75 -16.44 20.71
C GLN A 326 2.86 -17.15 21.73
N PRO A 327 3.36 -17.35 22.96
CA PRO A 327 2.55 -17.83 24.07
C PRO A 327 1.42 -16.81 24.36
N GLU A 328 0.37 -17.28 25.01
CA GLU A 328 -0.76 -16.44 25.47
C GLU A 328 -0.31 -15.54 26.63
N ASP A 329 0.27 -14.41 26.30
CA ASP A 329 0.63 -13.34 27.24
C ASP A 329 -0.03 -12.04 26.77
N PRO A 330 -1.08 -11.55 27.48
CA PRO A 330 -1.80 -10.33 27.11
C PRO A 330 -0.93 -9.06 27.16
N PHE A 331 0.20 -9.09 27.86
CA PHE A 331 1.17 -8.00 28.02
C PHE A 331 2.50 -8.30 27.33
N PHE A 332 2.48 -9.20 26.35
CA PHE A 332 3.70 -9.68 25.67
C PHE A 332 4.58 -8.53 25.20
N TRP A 333 4.02 -7.53 24.51
CA TRP A 333 4.79 -6.43 23.95
C TRP A 333 5.41 -5.55 25.05
N SER A 334 4.65 -5.27 26.10
CA SER A 334 5.17 -4.53 27.29
C SER A 334 6.33 -5.25 27.94
N HIS A 335 6.33 -6.58 28.00
CA HIS A 335 7.42 -7.39 28.56
C HIS A 335 8.65 -7.48 27.62
N GLN A 336 8.49 -7.16 26.33
CA GLN A 336 9.57 -7.20 25.33
C GLN A 336 10.30 -5.86 25.16
N VAL A 337 9.86 -4.79 25.78
CA VAL A 337 10.48 -3.46 25.63
C VAL A 337 11.98 -3.55 25.96
N ASN A 338 12.81 -3.02 25.03
CA ASN A 338 14.28 -2.99 25.15
C ASN A 338 15.01 -4.36 25.08
N THR A 339 14.33 -5.44 24.75
CA THR A 339 15.00 -6.72 24.51
C THR A 339 15.84 -6.68 23.23
N PRO A 340 16.91 -7.50 23.14
CA PRO A 340 17.70 -7.62 21.91
C PRO A 340 16.84 -7.99 20.67
N ALA A 341 15.81 -8.82 20.85
CA ALA A 341 14.90 -9.23 19.79
C ALA A 341 14.14 -8.04 19.21
N VAL A 342 13.55 -7.19 20.07
CA VAL A 342 12.84 -5.98 19.64
C VAL A 342 13.78 -4.96 19.02
N ASN A 343 14.99 -4.79 19.58
CA ASN A 343 15.98 -3.85 19.03
C ASN A 343 16.45 -4.30 17.61
N THR A 344 16.69 -5.59 17.42
CA THR A 344 17.03 -6.14 16.11
C THR A 344 15.89 -5.96 15.12
N TRP A 345 14.65 -6.30 15.53
CA TRP A 345 13.47 -6.09 14.71
C TRP A 345 13.28 -4.62 14.34
N ALA A 346 13.43 -3.69 15.28
CA ALA A 346 13.26 -2.26 15.05
C ALA A 346 14.25 -1.72 13.99
N GLY A 347 15.51 -2.18 14.01
CA GLY A 347 16.47 -1.86 12.96
C GLY A 347 15.96 -2.24 11.59
N LEU A 348 15.47 -3.45 11.50
CA LEU A 348 14.95 -4.03 10.29
C LEU A 348 13.63 -3.39 9.81
N ALA A 349 12.75 -3.06 10.74
CA ALA A 349 11.49 -2.37 10.43
C ALA A 349 11.73 -0.92 9.99
N PHE A 350 12.76 -0.28 10.52
CA PHE A 350 13.16 1.06 10.10
C PHE A 350 13.73 1.08 8.67
N GLU A 351 14.55 0.10 8.27
CA GLU A 351 14.98 -0.05 6.89
C GLU A 351 13.75 -0.17 5.96
N GLN A 352 12.78 -0.99 6.34
CA GLN A 352 11.54 -1.15 5.57
C GLN A 352 10.73 0.15 5.51
N LEU A 353 10.64 0.89 6.62
CA LEU A 353 10.00 2.20 6.67
C LEU A 353 10.67 3.19 5.71
N CYS A 354 12.00 3.25 5.68
CA CYS A 354 12.76 4.09 4.73
C CYS A 354 12.44 3.72 3.27
N LEU A 355 12.39 2.42 2.97
CA LEU A 355 12.06 1.95 1.62
C LEU A 355 10.63 2.34 1.20
N LEU A 356 9.67 2.34 2.12
CA LEU A 356 8.31 2.83 1.88
C LEU A 356 8.23 4.35 1.71
N HIS A 357 9.23 5.10 2.20
CA HIS A 357 9.32 6.56 2.15
C HIS A 357 10.42 7.07 1.19
N THR A 358 10.75 6.29 0.16
CA THR A 358 11.80 6.64 -0.80
C THR A 358 11.55 7.99 -1.48
N GLU A 359 10.29 8.35 -1.78
CA GLU A 359 9.96 9.64 -2.40
C GLU A 359 10.21 10.82 -1.44
N GLN A 360 9.94 10.65 -0.14
CA GLN A 360 10.29 11.64 0.89
C GLN A 360 11.80 11.83 0.98
N MET A 361 12.55 10.73 0.91
CA MET A 361 14.02 10.77 0.92
C MET A 361 14.57 11.46 -0.34
N LYS A 362 14.00 11.21 -1.53
CA LYS A 362 14.37 11.94 -2.76
C LYS A 362 14.06 13.43 -2.65
N SER A 363 12.92 13.78 -2.06
CA SER A 363 12.54 15.18 -1.80
C SER A 363 13.53 15.85 -0.85
N ALA A 364 13.92 15.17 0.22
CA ALA A 364 14.90 15.67 1.19
C ALA A 364 16.29 15.92 0.56
N LEU A 365 16.70 15.05 -0.36
CA LEU A 365 17.94 15.19 -1.12
C LEU A 365 17.85 16.23 -2.24
N GLY A 366 16.70 16.85 -2.49
CA GLY A 366 16.50 17.81 -3.57
C GLY A 366 16.53 17.20 -4.98
N ILE A 367 16.26 15.89 -5.10
CA ILE A 367 16.38 15.15 -6.38
C ILE A 367 15.03 14.71 -6.96
N SER A 368 13.90 15.23 -6.47
CA SER A 368 12.57 14.89 -7.00
C SER A 368 12.41 15.20 -8.49
N GLY A 369 13.10 16.22 -9.02
CA GLY A 369 13.07 16.56 -10.43
C GLY A 369 14.13 15.84 -11.28
N VAL A 370 14.97 15.00 -10.69
CA VAL A 370 16.00 14.23 -11.41
C VAL A 370 15.47 12.85 -11.76
N LEU A 371 15.71 12.40 -12.98
CA LEU A 371 15.41 11.02 -13.35
C LEU A 371 16.25 10.07 -12.49
N THR A 372 15.59 9.18 -11.75
CA THR A 372 16.24 8.25 -10.84
C THR A 372 15.82 6.81 -11.11
N LYS A 373 16.72 5.87 -10.76
CA LYS A 373 16.41 4.44 -10.68
C LYS A 373 16.72 3.95 -9.27
N VAL A 374 15.73 3.31 -8.64
CA VAL A 374 15.85 2.74 -7.31
C VAL A 374 16.14 1.26 -7.42
N SER A 375 17.16 0.79 -6.71
CA SER A 375 17.61 -0.61 -6.72
C SER A 375 18.20 -0.98 -5.37
N SER A 376 18.56 -2.24 -5.19
CA SER A 376 19.47 -2.71 -4.15
C SER A 376 20.78 -3.12 -4.77
N PHE A 377 21.77 -3.45 -3.93
CA PHE A 377 23.01 -4.05 -4.40
C PHE A 377 23.42 -5.19 -3.46
N ALA A 378 23.87 -6.30 -4.03
CA ALA A 378 24.49 -7.37 -3.29
C ALA A 378 25.55 -8.04 -4.17
N CYS A 379 26.71 -8.33 -3.59
CA CYS A 379 27.76 -9.13 -4.22
C CYS A 379 28.36 -10.12 -3.22
N GLN A 380 28.78 -11.27 -3.72
CA GLN A 380 29.58 -12.21 -2.96
C GLN A 380 31.03 -11.76 -2.93
N ALA A 381 31.82 -12.36 -2.02
CA ALA A 381 33.25 -12.12 -1.99
C ALA A 381 33.93 -12.68 -3.27
N GLU A 382 34.76 -11.85 -3.88
CA GLU A 382 35.56 -12.18 -5.06
C GLU A 382 37.01 -11.71 -4.79
N PRO A 383 37.83 -12.54 -4.16
CA PRO A 383 39.20 -12.17 -3.71
C PRO A 383 40.10 -11.66 -4.85
N GLU A 384 39.95 -12.22 -6.05
CA GLU A 384 40.70 -11.83 -7.25
C GLU A 384 40.43 -10.38 -7.67
N MET A 385 39.22 -9.90 -7.40
CA MET A 385 38.80 -8.49 -7.65
C MET A 385 38.93 -7.60 -6.41
N GLY A 386 39.43 -8.15 -5.29
CA GLY A 386 39.50 -7.44 -4.01
C GLY A 386 38.14 -7.10 -3.41
N ILE A 387 37.07 -7.84 -3.78
CA ILE A 387 35.71 -7.70 -3.28
C ILE A 387 35.52 -8.61 -2.07
N ARG A 388 35.05 -8.05 -0.95
CA ARG A 388 34.85 -8.81 0.31
C ARG A 388 33.44 -9.33 0.49
N GLY A 389 32.52 -8.88 -0.37
CA GLY A 389 31.10 -9.18 -0.27
C GLY A 389 30.34 -8.10 0.51
N SER A 390 29.29 -7.57 -0.10
CA SER A 390 28.56 -6.43 0.43
C SER A 390 27.07 -6.52 0.08
N GLN A 391 26.24 -5.95 0.96
CA GLN A 391 24.82 -5.70 0.71
C GLN A 391 24.50 -4.24 1.02
N ILE A 392 23.76 -3.59 0.11
CA ILE A 392 23.24 -2.23 0.23
C ILE A 392 21.76 -2.31 -0.11
N ASP A 393 20.90 -1.98 0.85
CA ASP A 393 19.44 -2.19 0.72
C ASP A 393 18.79 -1.16 -0.17
N LEU A 394 19.40 0.04 -0.32
CA LEU A 394 18.91 1.09 -1.18
C LEU A 394 20.04 1.78 -1.92
N VAL A 395 19.95 1.76 -3.24
CA VAL A 395 20.81 2.46 -4.19
C VAL A 395 19.92 3.33 -5.08
N ILE A 396 20.18 4.63 -5.12
CA ILE A 396 19.48 5.54 -6.03
C ILE A 396 20.50 6.03 -7.06
N TRP A 397 20.41 5.49 -8.28
CA TRP A 397 21.10 6.03 -9.44
C TRP A 397 20.37 7.26 -9.94
N ARG A 398 21.13 8.28 -10.37
CA ARG A 398 20.62 9.57 -10.84
C ARG A 398 21.17 9.86 -12.24
N ALA A 399 20.34 10.47 -13.10
CA ALA A 399 20.75 10.85 -14.46
C ALA A 399 21.81 11.98 -14.49
N ASP A 400 22.04 12.68 -13.38
CA ASP A 400 23.09 13.68 -13.21
C ASP A 400 24.45 13.07 -12.82
N ARG A 401 24.66 11.78 -13.13
CA ARG A 401 25.91 11.04 -12.92
C ARG A 401 26.32 10.90 -11.46
N THR A 402 25.35 10.77 -10.58
CA THR A 402 25.55 10.56 -9.15
C THR A 402 24.79 9.31 -8.68
N ILE A 403 25.35 8.57 -7.75
CA ILE A 403 24.73 7.42 -7.14
C ILE A 403 24.71 7.61 -5.63
N ASN A 404 23.53 7.64 -5.02
CA ASN A 404 23.41 7.61 -3.57
C ASN A 404 23.38 6.16 -3.08
N LEU A 405 24.34 5.81 -2.21
CA LEU A 405 24.37 4.54 -1.48
C LEU A 405 23.90 4.80 -0.05
N PHE A 406 22.85 4.11 0.35
CA PHE A 406 22.23 4.33 1.65
C PHE A 406 22.65 3.28 2.68
N GLU A 407 22.96 3.76 3.88
CA GLU A 407 23.01 2.96 5.10
C GLU A 407 21.91 3.43 6.04
N MET A 408 21.06 2.52 6.50
CA MET A 408 19.91 2.83 7.34
C MET A 408 20.12 2.25 8.73
N LYS A 409 20.04 3.09 9.77
CA LYS A 409 20.27 2.66 11.17
C LYS A 409 19.20 3.23 12.09
N TYR A 410 18.45 2.35 12.73
CA TYR A 410 17.52 2.75 13.78
C TYR A 410 18.28 3.08 15.07
N SER A 411 17.94 4.20 15.69
CA SER A 411 18.45 4.61 16.99
C SER A 411 17.36 5.38 17.74
N ARG A 412 17.44 5.40 19.07
CA ARG A 412 16.53 6.16 19.95
C ARG A 412 17.08 7.53 20.33
N GLY A 413 18.19 7.93 19.77
CA GLY A 413 18.84 9.21 19.92
C GLY A 413 19.82 9.42 18.75
N PRO A 414 20.58 10.55 18.73
CA PRO A 414 21.58 10.79 17.71
C PRO A 414 22.55 9.62 17.56
N TYR A 415 22.75 9.15 16.33
CA TYR A 415 23.55 7.98 16.05
C TYR A 415 25.06 8.30 16.07
N VAL A 416 25.82 7.55 16.86
CA VAL A 416 27.28 7.70 16.91
C VAL A 416 27.90 6.83 15.84
N LEU A 417 28.41 7.45 14.78
CA LEU A 417 29.15 6.74 13.73
C LEU A 417 30.52 6.31 14.28
N THR A 418 30.68 5.03 14.55
CA THR A 418 31.94 4.47 15.02
C THR A 418 32.90 4.23 13.86
N ARG A 419 34.21 4.08 14.18
CA ARG A 419 35.23 3.74 13.20
C ARG A 419 34.87 2.48 12.39
N ALA A 420 34.44 1.44 13.06
CA ALA A 420 34.09 0.15 12.42
C ALA A 420 32.93 0.30 11.43
N VAL A 421 31.90 1.09 11.77
CA VAL A 421 30.76 1.34 10.87
C VAL A 421 31.17 2.21 9.70
N SER A 422 32.00 3.25 9.92
CA SER A 422 32.54 4.10 8.83
C SER A 422 33.38 3.28 7.85
N GLU A 423 34.29 2.43 8.35
CA GLU A 423 35.10 1.52 7.53
C GLU A 423 34.24 0.53 6.75
N ASP A 424 33.16 -0.01 7.35
CA ASP A 424 32.22 -0.90 6.66
C ASP A 424 31.45 -0.19 5.52
N ILE A 425 30.97 1.00 5.76
CA ILE A 425 30.28 1.82 4.74
C ILE A 425 31.22 2.14 3.56
N ARG A 426 32.45 2.55 3.84
CA ARG A 426 33.47 2.80 2.80
C ARG A 426 33.77 1.52 2.01
N ARG A 427 33.94 0.39 2.69
CA ARG A 427 34.16 -0.92 2.07
C ARG A 427 33.01 -1.30 1.14
N LYS A 428 31.76 -1.13 1.57
CA LYS A 428 30.57 -1.38 0.74
C LYS A 428 30.58 -0.52 -0.52
N ALA A 429 30.97 0.74 -0.41
CA ALA A 429 31.09 1.64 -1.56
C ALA A 429 32.23 1.22 -2.52
N GLU A 430 33.37 0.79 -2.00
CA GLU A 430 34.47 0.25 -2.81
C GLU A 430 34.05 -1.03 -3.55
N ASP A 431 33.42 -1.98 -2.84
CA ASP A 431 32.90 -3.21 -3.43
C ASP A 431 31.87 -2.90 -4.53
N PHE A 432 31.00 -1.90 -4.32
CA PHE A 432 30.04 -1.44 -5.30
C PHE A 432 30.74 -0.91 -6.57
N VAL A 433 31.69 -0.03 -6.41
CA VAL A 433 32.44 0.55 -7.56
C VAL A 433 33.19 -0.51 -8.32
N ARG A 434 33.94 -1.40 -7.62
CA ARG A 434 34.70 -2.50 -8.25
C ARG A 434 33.78 -3.46 -9.01
N LYS A 435 32.65 -3.84 -8.41
CA LYS A 435 31.71 -4.81 -9.01
C LYS A 435 30.96 -4.26 -10.19
N THR A 436 30.58 -2.96 -10.15
CA THR A 436 29.77 -2.33 -11.20
C THR A 436 30.58 -1.66 -12.28
N GLY A 437 31.84 -1.32 -12.03
CA GLY A 437 32.68 -0.56 -12.93
C GLY A 437 32.18 0.87 -13.17
N THR A 438 31.30 1.40 -12.29
CA THR A 438 30.71 2.73 -12.47
C THR A 438 31.76 3.83 -12.42
N ARG A 439 31.53 4.88 -13.22
CA ARG A 439 32.31 6.14 -13.22
C ARG A 439 31.50 7.31 -12.65
N ASP A 440 30.30 7.06 -12.19
CA ASP A 440 29.46 8.07 -11.56
C ASP A 440 29.94 8.36 -10.13
N ALA A 441 29.71 9.60 -9.68
CA ALA A 441 30.10 10.00 -8.33
C ALA A 441 29.28 9.22 -7.27
N ILE A 442 29.95 8.74 -6.23
CA ILE A 442 29.31 8.03 -5.14
C ILE A 442 29.06 9.00 -3.98
N HIS A 443 27.81 9.10 -3.56
CA HIS A 443 27.40 9.83 -2.38
C HIS A 443 26.91 8.84 -1.29
N LEU A 444 27.63 8.80 -0.18
CA LEU A 444 27.21 8.03 0.99
C LEU A 444 26.12 8.79 1.72
N THR A 445 24.99 8.15 1.92
CA THR A 445 23.82 8.73 2.58
C THR A 445 23.43 7.89 3.76
N MET A 446 23.31 8.49 4.93
CA MET A 446 22.80 7.80 6.13
C MET A 446 21.39 8.22 6.45
N ALA A 447 20.51 7.22 6.71
CA ALA A 447 19.18 7.44 7.27
C ALA A 447 19.14 6.97 8.73
N THR A 448 18.89 7.90 9.64
CA THR A 448 18.75 7.62 11.08
C THR A 448 17.67 8.53 11.66
N PRO A 449 16.88 8.08 12.65
CA PRO A 449 15.78 8.90 13.17
C PRO A 449 16.20 10.28 13.70
N PHE A 450 17.38 10.38 14.32
CA PHE A 450 17.83 11.60 15.02
C PHE A 450 19.12 12.21 14.44
N GLY A 451 19.54 11.78 13.24
CA GLY A 451 20.79 12.25 12.64
C GLY A 451 22.04 11.67 13.31
N LEU A 452 23.20 12.14 12.86
CA LEU A 452 24.50 11.70 13.34
C LEU A 452 25.05 12.66 14.39
N VAL A 453 25.74 12.10 15.38
CA VAL A 453 26.61 12.86 16.26
C VAL A 453 27.81 13.36 15.43
N ASN A 454 28.12 14.66 15.54
CA ASN A 454 29.29 15.23 14.88
C ASN A 454 30.58 14.68 15.50
N ASN A 455 31.34 13.91 14.73
CA ASN A 455 32.62 13.32 15.11
C ASN A 455 33.53 13.17 13.87
N ALA A 456 34.74 12.65 14.08
CA ALA A 456 35.73 12.51 13.00
C ALA A 456 35.27 11.64 11.80
N TYR A 457 34.29 10.78 11.98
CA TYR A 457 33.78 9.86 10.95
C TYR A 457 32.55 10.39 10.22
N ALA A 458 31.81 11.30 10.82
CA ALA A 458 30.59 11.85 10.24
C ALA A 458 30.86 12.64 8.95
N GLY A 459 32.07 13.17 8.75
CA GLY A 459 32.49 13.86 7.54
C GLY A 459 32.53 13.01 6.27
N ASP A 460 32.52 11.67 6.40
CA ASP A 460 32.45 10.77 5.24
C ASP A 460 31.05 10.68 4.62
N ILE A 461 30.03 11.12 5.35
CA ILE A 461 28.63 11.04 4.95
C ILE A 461 28.22 12.36 4.27
N GLN A 462 27.96 12.30 2.96
CA GLN A 462 27.59 13.48 2.16
C GLN A 462 26.17 13.96 2.44
N SER A 463 25.25 13.04 2.84
CA SER A 463 23.85 13.39 3.10
C SER A 463 23.28 12.61 4.26
N GLN A 464 22.39 13.23 5.02
CA GLN A 464 21.67 12.61 6.11
C GLN A 464 20.16 12.74 5.87
N ILE A 465 19.42 11.69 6.24
CA ILE A 465 17.97 11.65 6.27
C ILE A 465 17.55 11.34 7.71
N THR A 466 16.76 12.22 8.31
CA THR A 466 16.24 12.03 9.67
C THR A 466 14.73 11.74 9.65
N ALA A 467 14.15 11.48 10.80
CA ALA A 467 12.71 11.35 10.92
C ALA A 467 11.98 12.60 10.38
N ALA A 468 12.50 13.80 10.61
CA ALA A 468 11.89 15.04 10.13
C ALA A 468 11.70 15.04 8.60
N GLU A 469 12.68 14.51 7.86
CA GLU A 469 12.58 14.37 6.40
C GLU A 469 11.57 13.30 5.98
N LEU A 470 11.48 12.19 6.71
CA LEU A 470 10.51 11.12 6.41
C LEU A 470 9.06 11.58 6.65
N PHE A 471 8.84 12.55 7.54
CA PHE A 471 7.53 13.18 7.78
C PHE A 471 7.19 14.31 6.80
N ARG A 472 8.01 14.59 5.79
CA ARG A 472 7.69 15.60 4.77
C ARG A 472 6.55 15.11 3.88
N ARG A 473 5.65 16.03 3.53
CA ARG A 473 4.67 15.78 2.46
C ARG A 473 5.38 15.89 1.11
N THR A 474 5.26 14.88 0.28
CA THR A 474 5.66 14.97 -1.13
C THR A 474 4.53 15.59 -1.94
N LEU A 475 4.88 16.38 -2.94
CA LEU A 475 3.96 17.08 -3.84
C LEU A 475 3.07 16.13 -4.64
#